data_058a99e819db6d4b66a4043aade00b6e
#
_entry.id   058a99e819db6d4b66a4043aade00b6e
#
_cell.length_a   1.000
_cell.length_b   1.000
_cell.length_c   1.000
_cell.angle_alpha   90.00
_cell.angle_beta   90.00
_cell.angle_gamma   90.00
#
_symmetry.space_group_name_H-M   'P 1'
#
loop_
_entity.id
_entity.type
_entity.pdbx_description
1 polymer ?
#
loop_
_entity_poly.entity_id
_entity_poly.type
_entity_poly.pdbx_seq_one_letter_code
_entity_poly.pdbx_strand_id
1 'polypeptide(L)'
;MEIYCKNTHLLDLAILHAKALSVDSKDAIVHIKRLPPSMTQKGLIEYPRTLGKRTYIDIYIKYDEEREITLAHEMCHLKQVLLGGIIDENEAYLYEKQAIRP
;
A
#
# COMPACT_ATOMS: atom_id res chain seq x y z
N MET A 1 6.86 6.26 -9.87
CA MET A 1 5.63 6.09 -9.09
C MET A 1 5.42 7.31 -8.21
N GLU A 2 4.22 7.84 -8.20
CA GLU A 2 3.84 8.95 -7.34
C GLU A 2 2.94 8.41 -6.23
N ILE A 3 3.21 8.80 -4.99
CA ILE A 3 2.42 8.37 -3.82
C ILE A 3 1.85 9.61 -3.14
N TYR A 4 0.55 9.61 -2.90
CA TYR A 4 -0.16 10.70 -2.24
C TYR A 4 -0.83 10.18 -0.98
N CYS A 5 -0.62 10.88 0.12
CA CYS A 5 -1.24 10.57 1.40
C CYS A 5 -1.30 11.85 2.23
N LYS A 6 -2.45 12.17 2.80
CA LYS A 6 -2.61 13.36 3.64
C LYS A 6 -1.86 13.25 4.97
N ASN A 7 -1.68 12.04 5.46
CA ASN A 7 -0.89 11.78 6.67
C ASN A 7 0.59 11.71 6.28
N THR A 8 1.38 12.71 6.66
CA THR A 8 2.77 12.81 6.25
C THR A 8 3.64 11.68 6.80
N HIS A 9 3.35 11.20 8.00
CA HIS A 9 4.09 10.08 8.58
C HIS A 9 3.86 8.79 7.79
N LEU A 10 2.61 8.49 7.43
CA LEU A 10 2.31 7.33 6.61
C LEU A 10 2.87 7.48 5.19
N LEU A 11 2.89 8.70 4.66
CA LEU A 11 3.51 8.95 3.35
C LEU A 11 4.99 8.59 3.37
N ASP A 12 5.72 9.05 4.39
CA ASP A 12 7.14 8.76 4.51
C ASP A 12 7.40 7.26 4.62
N LEU A 13 6.60 6.57 5.41
CA LEU A 13 6.69 5.11 5.53
C LEU A 13 6.38 4.41 4.21
N ALA A 14 5.36 4.88 3.49
CA ALA A 14 5.01 4.29 2.19
C ALA A 14 6.16 4.40 1.20
N ILE A 15 6.83 5.55 1.17
CA ILE A 15 8.00 5.75 0.30
C ILE A 15 9.12 4.78 0.68
N LEU A 16 9.37 4.59 1.99
CA LEU A 16 10.37 3.63 2.46
C LEU A 16 10.00 2.19 2.07
N HIS A 17 8.73 1.81 2.20
CA HIS A 17 8.27 0.49 1.79
C HIS A 17 8.41 0.27 0.29
N ALA A 18 8.10 1.29 -0.52
CA ALA A 18 8.26 1.20 -1.97
C ALA A 18 9.72 0.89 -2.33
N LYS A 19 10.67 1.54 -1.66
CA LYS A 19 12.10 1.27 -1.86
C LYS A 19 12.48 -0.13 -1.39
N ALA A 20 12.05 -0.52 -0.20
CA ALA A 20 12.37 -1.83 0.38
C ALA A 20 11.83 -2.98 -0.47
N LEU A 21 10.67 -2.79 -1.07
CA LEU A 21 10.02 -3.78 -1.92
C LEU A 21 10.46 -3.70 -3.38
N SER A 22 11.31 -2.74 -3.71
CA SER A 22 11.77 -2.47 -5.08
C SER A 22 10.61 -2.24 -6.04
N VAL A 23 9.59 -1.52 -5.58
CA VAL A 23 8.45 -1.16 -6.41
C VAL A 23 8.78 0.11 -7.17
N ASP A 24 8.90 -0.01 -8.48
CA ASP A 24 9.14 1.14 -9.34
C ASP A 24 8.31 0.98 -10.62
N SER A 25 7.23 1.71 -10.69
CA SER A 25 6.40 1.79 -11.88
C SER A 25 6.19 3.26 -12.22
N LYS A 26 6.84 3.73 -13.28
CA LYS A 26 6.84 5.15 -13.66
C LYS A 26 5.46 5.74 -13.82
N ASP A 27 4.53 4.93 -14.30
CA ASP A 27 3.18 5.39 -14.64
C ASP A 27 2.15 5.16 -13.53
N ALA A 28 2.59 4.65 -12.37
CA ALA A 28 1.67 4.37 -11.27
C ALA A 28 1.46 5.60 -10.39
N ILE A 29 0.20 5.86 -10.07
CA ILE A 29 -0.21 6.89 -9.13
C ILE A 29 -0.97 6.20 -8.01
N VAL A 30 -0.44 6.28 -6.80
CA VAL A 30 -0.98 5.59 -5.62
C VAL A 30 -1.55 6.62 -4.65
N HIS A 31 -2.82 6.46 -4.31
CA HIS A 31 -3.47 7.28 -3.29
C HIS A 31 -3.70 6.41 -2.05
N ILE A 32 -3.16 6.85 -0.92
CA ILE A 32 -3.37 6.20 0.36
C ILE A 32 -4.40 7.03 1.12
N LYS A 33 -5.53 6.42 1.43
CA LYS A 33 -6.69 7.07 2.01
C LYS A 33 -7.08 6.42 3.32
N ARG A 34 -7.76 7.20 4.16
CA ARG A 34 -8.31 6.67 5.40
C ARG A 34 -9.57 5.85 5.12
N LEU A 35 -9.60 4.64 5.66
CA LEU A 35 -10.80 3.80 5.60
C LEU A 35 -11.86 4.37 6.52
N PRO A 36 -13.15 4.44 6.07
CA PRO A 36 -14.21 4.92 6.95
C PRO A 36 -14.30 4.10 8.25
N PRO A 37 -14.58 4.75 9.40
CA PRO A 37 -14.65 4.04 10.69
C PRO A 37 -15.68 2.93 10.76
N SER A 38 -16.72 3.00 9.92
CA SER A 38 -17.78 1.98 9.85
C SER A 38 -17.31 0.68 9.23
N MET A 39 -16.19 0.69 8.52
CA MET A 39 -15.63 -0.51 7.89
C MET A 39 -14.86 -1.32 8.92
N THR A 40 -15.03 -2.64 8.86
CA THR A 40 -14.38 -3.55 9.81
C THR A 40 -12.99 -4.00 9.36
N GLN A 41 -12.67 -3.87 8.07
CA GLN A 41 -11.36 -4.23 7.55
C GLN A 41 -10.29 -3.31 8.12
N LYS A 42 -9.08 -3.83 8.26
CA LYS A 42 -7.91 -3.02 8.64
C LYS A 42 -7.38 -2.23 7.46
N GLY A 43 -7.36 -2.83 6.29
CA GLY A 43 -6.89 -2.20 5.07
C GLY A 43 -7.50 -2.84 3.84
N LEU A 44 -7.36 -2.14 2.72
CA LEU A 44 -7.92 -2.57 1.46
C LEU A 44 -7.10 -1.98 0.33
N ILE A 45 -6.80 -2.78 -0.69
CA ILE A 45 -6.25 -2.29 -1.95
C ILE A 45 -7.26 -2.54 -3.06
N GLU A 46 -7.55 -1.51 -3.84
CA GLU A 46 -8.44 -1.65 -5.00
C GLU A 46 -7.63 -2.05 -6.23
N TYR A 47 -8.27 -2.73 -7.17
CA TYR A 47 -7.62 -3.10 -8.41
C TYR A 47 -7.21 -1.87 -9.21
N PRO A 48 -6.06 -1.93 -9.90
CA PRO A 48 -5.59 -0.81 -10.70
C PRO A 48 -6.57 -0.42 -11.80
N ARG A 49 -6.68 0.88 -12.02
CA ARG A 49 -7.46 1.44 -13.14
C ARG A 49 -6.49 2.15 -14.06
N THR A 50 -6.49 1.80 -15.32
CA THR A 50 -5.62 2.45 -16.30
C THR A 50 -6.39 3.50 -17.08
N LEU A 51 -5.89 4.73 -17.05
CA LEU A 51 -6.43 5.86 -17.81
C LEU A 51 -5.30 6.46 -18.65
N GLY A 52 -5.36 6.28 -19.95
CA GLY A 52 -4.28 6.66 -20.84
C GLY A 52 -3.02 5.84 -20.53
N LYS A 53 -1.92 6.53 -20.22
CA LYS A 53 -0.66 5.88 -19.88
C LYS A 53 -0.48 5.68 -18.38
N ARG A 54 -1.42 6.14 -17.56
CA ARG A 54 -1.28 6.11 -16.10
C ARG A 54 -2.13 5.03 -15.47
N THR A 55 -1.59 4.41 -14.44
CA THR A 55 -2.27 3.39 -13.65
C THR A 55 -2.55 3.95 -12.26
N TYR A 56 -3.82 3.99 -11.89
CA TYR A 56 -4.27 4.54 -10.60
C TYR A 56 -4.61 3.40 -9.65
N ILE A 57 -4.08 3.49 -8.43
CA ILE A 57 -4.30 2.48 -7.39
C ILE A 57 -4.68 3.19 -6.11
N ASP A 58 -5.79 2.78 -5.49
CA ASP A 58 -6.22 3.30 -4.20
C ASP A 58 -5.95 2.27 -3.11
N ILE A 59 -5.30 2.71 -2.04
CA ILE A 59 -5.06 1.92 -0.84
C ILE A 59 -5.81 2.61 0.31
N TYR A 60 -6.55 1.83 1.07
CA TYR A 60 -7.30 2.34 2.24
C TYR A 60 -6.73 1.72 3.50
N ILE A 61 -6.48 2.55 4.49
CA ILE A 61 -5.90 2.14 5.77
C ILE A 61 -6.81 2.60 6.90
N LYS A 62 -7.13 1.71 7.81
CA LYS A 62 -7.83 2.08 9.04
C LYS A 62 -6.86 2.80 9.97
N TYR A 63 -7.22 4.00 10.43
CA TYR A 63 -6.36 4.81 11.29
C TYR A 63 -6.52 4.38 12.75
N ASP A 64 -6.07 3.18 13.06
CA ASP A 64 -6.03 2.64 14.41
C ASP A 64 -4.57 2.47 14.87
N GLU A 65 -4.37 1.79 15.97
CA GLU A 65 -3.04 1.55 16.54
C GLU A 65 -2.13 0.75 15.62
N GLU A 66 -2.70 -0.03 14.71
CA GLU A 66 -1.97 -0.90 13.81
C GLU A 66 -1.80 -0.32 12.40
N ARG A 67 -2.08 0.97 12.23
CA ARG A 67 -2.06 1.58 10.89
C ARG A 67 -0.73 1.44 10.16
N GLU A 68 0.39 1.48 10.88
CA GLU A 68 1.70 1.33 10.24
C GLU A 68 1.94 -0.10 9.77
N ILE A 69 1.51 -1.08 10.56
CA ILE A 69 1.58 -2.50 10.20
C ILE A 69 0.70 -2.76 8.98
N THR A 70 -0.52 -2.23 9.01
CA THR A 70 -1.47 -2.36 7.91
C THR A 70 -0.91 -1.75 6.62
N LEU A 71 -0.26 -0.58 6.73
CA LEU A 71 0.37 0.06 5.58
C LEU A 71 1.43 -0.85 4.96
N ALA A 72 2.29 -1.45 5.78
CA ALA A 72 3.32 -2.37 5.30
C ALA A 72 2.70 -3.55 4.54
N HIS A 73 1.62 -4.11 5.08
CA HIS A 73 0.89 -5.22 4.47
C HIS A 73 0.34 -4.82 3.09
N GLU A 74 -0.35 -3.67 3.02
CA GLU A 74 -0.94 -3.20 1.77
C GLU A 74 0.12 -2.77 0.75
N MET A 75 1.25 -2.26 1.18
CA MET A 75 2.35 -1.93 0.27
C MET A 75 2.94 -3.18 -0.37
N CYS A 76 2.98 -4.30 0.35
CA CYS A 76 3.38 -5.57 -0.24
C CYS A 76 2.37 -6.02 -1.31
N HIS A 77 1.07 -5.86 -1.06
CA HIS A 77 0.05 -6.11 -2.07
C HIS A 77 0.19 -5.19 -3.28
N LEU A 78 0.56 -3.93 -3.06
CA LEU A 78 0.82 -2.99 -4.16
C LEU A 78 1.89 -3.54 -5.09
N LYS A 79 2.98 -4.05 -4.53
CA LYS A 79 4.03 -4.70 -5.31
C LYS A 79 3.47 -5.86 -6.13
N GLN A 80 2.70 -6.73 -5.50
CA GLN A 80 2.12 -7.90 -6.17
C GLN A 80 1.22 -7.48 -7.33
N VAL A 81 0.36 -6.49 -7.11
CA VAL A 81 -0.57 -5.98 -8.12
C VAL A 81 0.18 -5.34 -9.29
N LEU A 82 1.20 -4.51 -9.02
CA LEU A 82 1.96 -3.82 -10.07
C LEU A 82 2.81 -4.76 -10.91
N LEU A 83 3.25 -5.88 -10.34
CA LEU A 83 3.98 -6.88 -11.09
C LEU A 83 3.06 -7.84 -11.85
N GLY A 84 1.75 -7.60 -11.82
CA GLY A 84 0.77 -8.46 -12.48
C GLY A 84 0.59 -9.80 -11.80
N GLY A 85 1.06 -9.92 -10.56
CA GLY A 85 0.98 -11.15 -9.79
C GLY A 85 -0.36 -11.33 -9.11
N ILE A 86 -0.54 -12.53 -8.56
CA ILE A 86 -1.70 -12.85 -7.74
C ILE A 86 -1.45 -12.36 -6.31
N ILE A 87 -2.49 -11.85 -5.66
CA ILE A 87 -2.41 -11.45 -4.25
C ILE A 87 -1.99 -12.65 -3.41
N ASP A 88 -0.90 -12.50 -2.67
CA ASP A 88 -0.36 -13.52 -1.78
C ASP A 88 -0.34 -12.97 -0.35
N GLU A 89 -1.29 -13.43 0.46
CA GLU A 89 -1.42 -12.99 1.84
C GLU A 89 -0.24 -13.44 2.70
N ASN A 90 0.31 -14.60 2.45
CA ASN A 90 1.47 -15.10 3.23
C ASN A 90 2.69 -14.21 3.03
N GLU A 91 2.96 -13.79 1.80
CA GLU A 91 4.07 -12.86 1.53
C GLU A 91 3.85 -11.54 2.26
N ALA A 92 2.62 -11.01 2.22
CA ALA A 92 2.30 -9.75 2.87
C ALA A 92 2.44 -9.84 4.40
N TYR A 93 2.00 -10.94 5.03
CA TYR A 93 2.18 -11.14 6.46
C TYR A 93 3.65 -11.28 6.85
N LEU A 94 4.45 -11.96 6.05
CA LEU A 94 5.89 -12.07 6.31
C LEU A 94 6.56 -10.70 6.19
N TYR A 95 6.20 -9.93 5.17
CA TYR A 95 6.75 -8.60 4.98
C TYR A 95 6.42 -7.67 6.15
N GLU A 96 5.16 -7.63 6.58
CA GLU A 96 4.77 -6.75 7.69
C GLU A 96 5.50 -7.09 8.99
N LYS A 97 5.75 -8.36 9.26
CA LYS A 97 6.52 -8.78 10.43
C LYS A 97 7.96 -8.31 10.38
N GLN A 98 8.58 -8.34 9.20
CA GLN A 98 9.95 -7.87 9.02
C GLN A 98 10.03 -6.35 9.12
N ALA A 99 9.05 -5.65 8.59
CA ALA A 99 9.06 -4.19 8.49
C ALA A 99 8.91 -3.50 9.85
N ILE A 100 8.31 -4.17 10.84
CA ILE A 100 8.10 -3.60 12.19
C ILE A 100 9.18 -3.97 13.19
N ARG A 101 10.17 -4.77 12.79
CA ARG A 101 11.29 -5.09 13.68
C ARG A 101 12.24 -3.90 13.79
N PRO A 102 12.62 -3.52 15.02
CA PRO A 102 13.63 -2.49 15.23
C PRO A 102 15.00 -2.92 14.71
#